data_5ad25c03ef52bf162d0d8c06a5a68a3d
#
_entry.id   5ad25c03ef52bf162d0d8c06a5a68a3d
#
_cell.length_a   1.000
_cell.length_b   1.000
_cell.length_c   1.000
_cell.angle_alpha   90.00
_cell.angle_beta   90.00
_cell.angle_gamma   90.00
#
_symmetry.space_group_name_H-M   'P 1'
#
loop_
_entity.id
_entity.type
_entity.pdbx_description
1 polymer ?
#
loop_
_entity_poly.entity_id
_entity_poly.type
_entity_poly.pdbx_seq_one_letter_code
_entity_poly.pdbx_strand_id
1 'polypeptide(L)'
;VWLFGYAMDTRLYTLRLNTILYMVTTIIGTVLVHIALDNISKFLKEGLMKDRFNFENESFEQCQKEEYNKYSVNIPMRYYYKGKFRKGWVNIVNPFRGTWVVGTPGSGKTFSIIEPFIRQHSAKGFAMVVYDYKFPTLATKLYYHYKKNQQLGKLPEGCKFNIINFVDVEYSKRVNPIQQKYINNLAAASETAETLLESLQKGKKEGGGGSDQFFQTSAVNFLAACIYFFINYGKEPYDKDGKMLIAEKVLDPKTMQMKPTGKVFNHAGEEVEPAYWLGKYSDMPHILSFLNESYQTIFNVLETDNEVAPLLGPFQTALKNKAMEQLEGMIGTLRVYTSRLATKESYWIFHKDGDDFDLKVS
;
A
#
# COMPACT_ATOMS: atom_id res chain seq x y z
N VAL A 1 2.72 47.07 -33.81
CA VAL A 1 3.49 47.66 -34.94
C VAL A 1 3.37 49.18 -34.97
N TRP A 2 2.16 49.76 -34.86
CA TRP A 2 1.93 51.23 -34.92
C TRP A 2 2.56 51.98 -33.74
N LEU A 3 2.35 51.50 -32.51
CA LEU A 3 2.98 52.08 -31.28
C LEU A 3 4.51 51.97 -31.31
N PHE A 4 5.06 50.94 -31.88
CA PHE A 4 6.49 50.73 -32.03
C PHE A 4 7.10 51.68 -33.05
N GLY A 5 6.44 51.91 -34.20
CA GLY A 5 6.84 52.90 -35.18
C GLY A 5 6.85 54.31 -34.62
N TYR A 6 5.81 54.71 -33.88
CA TYR A 6 5.73 56.01 -33.21
C TYR A 6 6.86 56.26 -32.19
N ALA A 7 7.17 55.21 -31.39
CA ALA A 7 8.26 55.30 -30.41
C ALA A 7 9.65 55.44 -31.06
N MET A 8 9.84 54.86 -32.23
CA MET A 8 11.06 54.98 -33.03
C MET A 8 11.25 56.39 -33.61
N ASP A 9 10.18 57.06 -34.06
CA ASP A 9 10.21 58.34 -34.72
C ASP A 9 10.43 59.52 -33.74
N THR A 10 10.07 59.36 -32.49
CA THR A 10 10.14 60.45 -31.51
C THR A 10 11.54 60.74 -30.95
N ARG A 11 12.58 59.98 -31.34
CA ARG A 11 13.97 60.08 -30.83
C ARG A 11 14.10 60.19 -29.30
N LEU A 12 13.02 59.89 -28.57
CA LEU A 12 12.95 60.05 -27.13
C LEU A 12 13.58 58.84 -26.38
N TYR A 13 13.94 57.77 -27.11
CA TYR A 13 14.33 56.51 -26.51
C TYR A 13 15.74 56.11 -26.92
N THR A 14 16.50 55.61 -25.95
CA THR A 14 17.79 54.96 -26.22
C THR A 14 17.60 53.63 -26.92
N LEU A 15 18.58 53.17 -27.68
CA LEU A 15 18.57 51.85 -28.37
C LEU A 15 18.18 50.71 -27.42
N ARG A 16 18.53 50.79 -26.14
CA ARG A 16 18.18 49.79 -25.10
C ARG A 16 16.69 49.79 -24.81
N LEU A 17 16.04 50.95 -24.71
CA LEU A 17 14.61 51.02 -24.44
C LEU A 17 13.78 50.46 -25.60
N ASN A 18 14.16 50.76 -26.83
CA ASN A 18 13.53 50.23 -28.04
C ASN A 18 13.67 48.69 -28.09
N THR A 19 14.81 48.16 -27.73
CA THR A 19 15.04 46.69 -27.68
C THR A 19 14.17 46.05 -26.61
N ILE A 20 14.07 46.64 -25.43
CA ILE A 20 13.19 46.15 -24.35
C ILE A 20 11.73 46.17 -24.77
N LEU A 21 11.30 47.27 -25.37
CA LEU A 21 9.91 47.43 -25.86
C LEU A 21 9.59 46.37 -26.92
N TYR A 22 10.50 46.11 -27.85
CA TYR A 22 10.38 45.09 -28.86
C TYR A 22 10.28 43.70 -28.25
N MET A 23 11.16 43.35 -27.30
CA MET A 23 11.09 42.05 -26.60
C MET A 23 9.75 41.85 -25.89
N VAL A 24 9.31 42.85 -25.13
CA VAL A 24 8.07 42.77 -24.36
C VAL A 24 6.86 42.59 -25.30
N THR A 25 6.75 43.35 -26.35
CA THR A 25 5.64 43.26 -27.31
C THR A 25 5.67 41.90 -28.07
N THR A 26 6.87 41.42 -28.41
CA THR A 26 7.03 40.14 -29.06
C THR A 26 6.62 38.97 -28.16
N ILE A 27 7.04 39.02 -26.88
CA ILE A 27 6.66 37.98 -25.89
C ILE A 27 5.13 37.97 -25.70
N ILE A 28 4.52 39.14 -25.49
CA ILE A 28 3.07 39.25 -25.34
C ILE A 28 2.35 38.73 -26.57
N GLY A 29 2.79 39.15 -27.76
CA GLY A 29 2.21 38.68 -29.03
C GLY A 29 2.32 37.15 -29.20
N THR A 30 3.48 36.60 -28.88
CA THR A 30 3.70 35.12 -28.96
C THR A 30 2.79 34.35 -27.99
N VAL A 31 2.64 34.86 -26.77
CA VAL A 31 1.73 34.24 -25.77
C VAL A 31 0.27 34.27 -26.25
N LEU A 32 -0.17 35.41 -26.78
CA LEU A 32 -1.54 35.55 -27.29
C LEU A 32 -1.80 34.62 -28.50
N VAL A 33 -0.85 34.51 -29.43
CA VAL A 33 -0.93 33.58 -30.57
C VAL A 33 -0.98 32.13 -30.08
N HIS A 34 -0.17 31.78 -29.08
CA HIS A 34 -0.16 30.43 -28.52
C HIS A 34 -1.50 30.06 -27.88
N ILE A 35 -2.08 30.98 -27.08
CA ILE A 35 -3.40 30.80 -26.49
C ILE A 35 -4.48 30.65 -27.57
N ALA A 36 -4.44 31.45 -28.64
CA ALA A 36 -5.38 31.36 -29.73
C ALA A 36 -5.27 30.01 -30.47
N LEU A 37 -4.05 29.57 -30.77
CA LEU A 37 -3.80 28.27 -31.42
C LEU A 37 -4.27 27.10 -30.58
N ASP A 38 -4.05 27.15 -29.26
CA ASP A 38 -4.52 26.09 -28.34
C ASP A 38 -6.05 26.02 -28.30
N ASN A 39 -6.73 27.17 -28.24
CA ASN A 39 -8.19 27.23 -28.30
C ASN A 39 -8.75 26.74 -29.64
N ILE A 40 -8.13 27.13 -30.76
CA ILE A 40 -8.51 26.62 -32.09
C ILE A 40 -8.30 25.12 -32.20
N SER A 41 -7.16 24.62 -31.69
CA SER A 41 -6.88 23.17 -31.63
C SER A 41 -7.91 22.40 -30.82
N LYS A 42 -8.33 22.95 -29.66
CA LYS A 42 -9.40 22.34 -28.86
C LYS A 42 -10.72 22.32 -29.60
N PHE A 43 -11.11 23.43 -30.21
CA PHE A 43 -12.33 23.54 -31.01
C PHE A 43 -12.36 22.56 -32.20
N LEU A 44 -11.24 22.44 -32.91
CA LEU A 44 -11.13 21.49 -34.04
C LEU A 44 -11.19 20.04 -33.55
N LYS A 45 -10.52 19.71 -32.45
CA LYS A 45 -10.58 18.37 -31.85
C LYS A 45 -11.99 18.01 -31.38
N GLU A 46 -12.71 18.93 -30.76
CA GLU A 46 -14.11 18.72 -30.38
C GLU A 46 -15.01 18.49 -31.59
N GLY A 47 -14.77 19.20 -32.69
CA GLY A 47 -15.49 19.01 -33.95
C GLY A 47 -15.20 17.67 -34.64
N LEU A 48 -13.94 17.20 -34.58
CA LEU A 48 -13.53 15.92 -35.17
C LEU A 48 -13.93 14.70 -34.32
N MET A 49 -14.18 14.87 -33.04
CA MET A 49 -14.60 13.82 -32.11
C MET A 49 -16.12 13.63 -32.02
N LYS A 50 -16.90 14.40 -32.77
CA LYS A 50 -18.36 14.20 -32.83
C LYS A 50 -18.65 12.86 -33.51
N ASP A 51 -19.45 12.04 -32.83
CA ASP A 51 -19.96 10.81 -33.39
C ASP A 51 -20.71 11.11 -34.71
N ARG A 52 -20.26 10.54 -35.84
CA ARG A 52 -20.84 10.74 -37.16
C ARG A 52 -22.33 10.38 -37.21
N PHE A 53 -22.76 9.51 -36.32
CA PHE A 53 -24.13 9.02 -36.25
C PHE A 53 -24.96 9.66 -35.10
N ASN A 54 -24.33 10.48 -34.26
CA ASN A 54 -24.98 11.15 -33.13
C ASN A 54 -24.71 12.66 -33.18
N PHE A 55 -25.32 13.35 -34.16
CA PHE A 55 -25.11 14.77 -34.38
C PHE A 55 -25.57 15.66 -33.19
N GLU A 56 -26.55 15.21 -32.44
CA GLU A 56 -27.07 15.92 -31.28
C GLU A 56 -26.35 15.56 -29.97
N ASN A 57 -25.36 14.68 -30.05
CA ASN A 57 -24.63 14.18 -28.90
C ASN A 57 -25.53 13.57 -27.82
N GLU A 58 -26.56 12.86 -28.27
CA GLU A 58 -27.52 12.18 -27.39
C GLU A 58 -26.85 10.95 -26.73
N SER A 59 -27.25 10.69 -25.51
CA SER A 59 -26.95 9.40 -24.86
C SER A 59 -28.11 8.43 -25.08
N PHE A 60 -27.91 7.18 -24.71
CA PHE A 60 -28.98 6.20 -24.65
C PHE A 60 -29.82 6.41 -23.36
N GLU A 61 -31.00 5.82 -23.32
CA GLU A 61 -31.90 5.93 -22.16
C GLU A 61 -31.24 5.33 -20.91
N GLN A 62 -31.25 6.12 -19.84
CA GLN A 62 -30.64 5.75 -18.54
C GLN A 62 -31.75 5.45 -17.54
N CYS A 63 -31.40 4.66 -16.51
CA CYS A 63 -32.30 4.35 -15.42
C CYS A 63 -32.77 5.64 -14.71
N GLN A 64 -34.07 5.88 -14.67
CA GLN A 64 -34.64 7.09 -14.05
C GLN A 64 -34.98 6.85 -12.57
N LYS A 65 -35.03 5.62 -12.12
CA LYS A 65 -35.37 5.22 -10.75
C LYS A 65 -34.11 4.89 -9.97
N GLU A 66 -34.04 5.37 -8.72
CA GLU A 66 -33.03 4.96 -7.78
C GLU A 66 -33.32 3.54 -7.27
N GLU A 67 -32.36 2.61 -7.44
CA GLU A 67 -32.42 1.24 -6.94
C GLU A 67 -31.65 1.10 -5.64
N TYR A 68 -32.23 1.62 -4.57
CA TYR A 68 -31.59 1.60 -3.26
C TYR A 68 -31.72 0.23 -2.57
N ASN A 69 -30.60 -0.27 -2.06
CA ASN A 69 -30.56 -1.42 -1.16
C ASN A 69 -29.44 -1.26 -0.11
N LYS A 70 -29.32 -2.23 0.79
CA LYS A 70 -28.31 -2.23 1.86
C LYS A 70 -26.86 -2.05 1.34
N TYR A 71 -26.58 -2.54 0.15
CA TYR A 71 -25.22 -2.58 -0.41
C TYR A 71 -25.00 -1.57 -1.56
N SER A 72 -26.06 -1.09 -2.19
CA SER A 72 -25.98 -0.29 -3.40
C SER A 72 -25.22 1.03 -3.22
N VAL A 73 -24.60 1.48 -4.30
CA VAL A 73 -24.12 2.85 -4.45
C VAL A 73 -24.87 3.47 -5.61
N ASN A 74 -25.62 4.54 -5.34
CA ASN A 74 -26.49 5.19 -6.28
C ASN A 74 -25.95 6.60 -6.57
N ILE A 75 -25.62 6.86 -7.83
CA ILE A 75 -25.01 8.11 -8.27
C ILE A 75 -25.99 8.84 -9.17
N PRO A 76 -26.49 10.03 -8.78
CA PRO A 76 -27.36 10.81 -9.62
C PRO A 76 -26.60 11.36 -10.83
N MET A 77 -27.22 11.31 -12.00
CA MET A 77 -26.67 11.82 -13.24
C MET A 77 -27.66 12.66 -14.01
N ARG A 78 -27.13 13.47 -14.91
CA ARG A 78 -27.91 14.18 -15.93
C ARG A 78 -27.44 13.70 -17.30
N TYR A 79 -28.38 13.43 -18.20
CA TYR A 79 -28.09 12.97 -19.54
C TYR A 79 -29.02 13.62 -20.55
N TYR A 80 -28.56 13.77 -21.79
CA TYR A 80 -29.34 14.32 -22.88
C TYR A 80 -29.91 13.18 -23.73
N TYR A 81 -31.22 13.12 -23.87
CA TYR A 81 -31.90 12.07 -24.61
C TYR A 81 -33.26 12.56 -25.14
N LYS A 82 -33.53 12.32 -26.44
CA LYS A 82 -34.73 12.76 -27.18
C LYS A 82 -34.95 14.27 -27.01
N GLY A 83 -33.93 15.06 -27.36
CA GLY A 83 -33.96 16.51 -27.38
C GLY A 83 -34.09 17.20 -25.99
N LYS A 84 -33.93 16.46 -24.89
CA LYS A 84 -34.13 17.02 -23.52
C LYS A 84 -33.12 16.51 -22.53
N PHE A 85 -32.71 17.36 -21.59
CA PHE A 85 -31.97 16.93 -20.41
C PHE A 85 -32.89 16.22 -19.42
N ARG A 86 -32.47 15.00 -19.05
CA ARG A 86 -33.18 14.14 -18.10
C ARG A 86 -32.33 13.86 -16.87
N LYS A 87 -32.98 13.54 -15.76
CA LYS A 87 -32.33 13.04 -14.56
C LYS A 87 -32.34 11.51 -14.60
N GLY A 88 -31.26 10.91 -14.18
CA GLY A 88 -31.12 9.46 -14.10
C GLY A 88 -30.22 9.05 -12.95
N TRP A 89 -29.99 7.75 -12.84
CA TRP A 89 -29.17 7.14 -11.81
C TRP A 89 -28.23 6.10 -12.40
N VAL A 90 -26.97 6.14 -11.97
CA VAL A 90 -26.07 5.01 -12.10
C VAL A 90 -26.24 4.18 -10.85
N ASN A 91 -26.95 3.05 -10.96
CA ASN A 91 -27.26 2.17 -9.85
C ASN A 91 -26.25 1.02 -9.81
N ILE A 92 -25.33 1.05 -8.86
CA ILE A 92 -24.38 -0.04 -8.59
C ILE A 92 -25.00 -0.89 -7.47
N VAL A 93 -25.86 -1.81 -7.86
CA VAL A 93 -26.70 -2.57 -6.95
C VAL A 93 -25.90 -3.58 -6.13
N ASN A 94 -24.83 -4.13 -6.74
CA ASN A 94 -23.94 -5.09 -6.09
C ASN A 94 -22.47 -4.69 -6.28
N PRO A 95 -21.91 -3.85 -5.40
CA PRO A 95 -20.52 -3.37 -5.50
C PRO A 95 -19.48 -4.46 -5.25
N PHE A 96 -19.85 -5.61 -4.69
CA PHE A 96 -18.92 -6.72 -4.40
C PHE A 96 -18.34 -7.38 -5.65
N ARG A 97 -18.94 -7.16 -6.82
CA ARG A 97 -18.39 -7.61 -8.11
C ARG A 97 -17.26 -6.75 -8.62
N GLY A 98 -16.91 -5.69 -7.89
CA GLY A 98 -15.94 -4.69 -8.30
C GLY A 98 -16.53 -3.65 -9.27
N THR A 99 -15.99 -2.44 -9.19
CA THR A 99 -16.35 -1.32 -10.07
C THR A 99 -15.09 -0.77 -10.69
N TRP A 100 -15.01 -0.83 -12.02
CA TRP A 100 -13.88 -0.29 -12.78
C TRP A 100 -14.25 1.10 -13.30
N VAL A 101 -13.46 2.13 -12.95
CA VAL A 101 -13.69 3.52 -13.34
C VAL A 101 -12.56 4.01 -14.22
N VAL A 102 -12.85 4.28 -15.49
CA VAL A 102 -11.89 4.77 -16.48
C VAL A 102 -12.18 6.23 -16.83
N GLY A 103 -11.15 7.00 -17.01
CA GLY A 103 -11.26 8.41 -17.43
C GLY A 103 -9.90 9.10 -17.40
N THR A 104 -9.74 10.15 -18.19
CA THR A 104 -8.53 10.96 -18.25
C THR A 104 -8.28 11.71 -16.92
N PRO A 105 -7.06 12.17 -16.64
CA PRO A 105 -6.80 13.08 -15.54
C PRO A 105 -7.71 14.32 -15.62
N GLY A 106 -8.28 14.74 -14.50
CA GLY A 106 -9.21 15.89 -14.45
C GLY A 106 -10.65 15.60 -14.87
N SER A 107 -11.01 14.40 -15.30
CA SER A 107 -12.39 14.05 -15.72
C SER A 107 -13.43 13.97 -14.58
N GLY A 108 -13.08 14.31 -13.36
CA GLY A 108 -13.98 14.32 -12.22
C GLY A 108 -14.27 12.97 -11.57
N LYS A 109 -13.52 11.91 -11.89
CA LYS A 109 -13.70 10.54 -11.32
C LYS A 109 -13.83 10.53 -9.80
N THR A 110 -12.94 11.25 -9.12
CA THR A 110 -12.93 11.33 -7.65
C THR A 110 -14.24 11.93 -7.14
N PHE A 111 -14.61 13.09 -7.63
CA PHE A 111 -15.79 13.80 -7.19
C PHE A 111 -17.11 13.07 -7.55
N SER A 112 -17.20 12.59 -8.79
CA SER A 112 -18.46 12.03 -9.30
C SER A 112 -18.71 10.58 -8.87
N ILE A 113 -17.66 9.81 -8.58
CA ILE A 113 -17.77 8.36 -8.31
C ILE A 113 -17.18 7.98 -6.95
N ILE A 114 -15.89 8.28 -6.71
CA ILE A 114 -15.21 7.79 -5.51
C ILE A 114 -15.79 8.41 -4.23
N GLU A 115 -16.06 9.71 -4.22
CA GLU A 115 -16.68 10.37 -3.06
C GLU A 115 -18.09 9.86 -2.75
N PRO A 116 -18.99 9.66 -3.72
CA PRO A 116 -20.26 8.97 -3.49
C PRO A 116 -20.12 7.58 -2.89
N PHE A 117 -19.11 6.77 -3.32
CA PHE A 117 -18.82 5.46 -2.70
C PHE A 117 -18.43 5.63 -1.23
N ILE A 118 -17.45 6.48 -0.93
CA ILE A 118 -17.01 6.74 0.44
C ILE A 118 -18.18 7.18 1.31
N ARG A 119 -18.96 8.16 0.85
CA ARG A 119 -20.09 8.70 1.59
C ARG A 119 -21.16 7.66 1.88
N GLN A 120 -21.56 6.89 0.86
CA GLN A 120 -22.68 5.94 1.00
C GLN A 120 -22.25 4.70 1.77
N HIS A 121 -21.08 4.16 1.52
CA HIS A 121 -20.58 2.99 2.25
C HIS A 121 -20.29 3.33 3.72
N SER A 122 -19.70 4.49 4.00
CA SER A 122 -19.54 4.96 5.39
C SER A 122 -20.89 5.09 6.11
N ALA A 123 -21.92 5.65 5.44
CA ALA A 123 -23.24 5.80 6.03
C ALA A 123 -23.97 4.45 6.26
N LYS A 124 -23.56 3.40 5.56
CA LYS A 124 -24.09 2.03 5.68
C LYS A 124 -23.26 1.14 6.62
N GLY A 125 -22.23 1.69 7.25
CA GLY A 125 -21.37 0.98 8.21
C GLY A 125 -20.40 -0.02 7.60
N PHE A 126 -20.00 0.16 6.34
CA PHE A 126 -19.00 -0.70 5.71
C PHE A 126 -17.59 -0.38 6.20
N ALA A 127 -16.80 -1.43 6.44
CA ALA A 127 -15.36 -1.30 6.54
C ALA A 127 -14.77 -0.92 5.17
N MET A 128 -13.78 -0.03 5.16
CA MET A 128 -13.18 0.48 3.92
C MET A 128 -11.67 0.61 4.06
N VAL A 129 -10.96 0.29 2.97
CA VAL A 129 -9.58 0.67 2.74
C VAL A 129 -9.57 1.66 1.58
N VAL A 130 -9.04 2.86 1.82
CA VAL A 130 -8.99 3.93 0.81
C VAL A 130 -7.54 4.31 0.56
N TYR A 131 -7.08 4.08 -0.66
CA TYR A 131 -5.76 4.52 -1.10
C TYR A 131 -5.84 5.97 -1.60
N ASP A 132 -5.25 6.90 -0.84
CA ASP A 132 -5.24 8.33 -1.15
C ASP A 132 -3.90 8.77 -1.74
N TYR A 133 -3.77 8.70 -3.06
CA TYR A 133 -2.55 9.12 -3.77
C TYR A 133 -2.23 10.61 -3.57
N LYS A 134 -3.26 11.44 -3.36
CA LYS A 134 -3.13 12.89 -3.12
C LYS A 134 -3.49 13.24 -1.67
N PHE A 135 -2.90 12.51 -0.73
CA PHE A 135 -3.12 12.78 0.68
C PHE A 135 -2.98 14.28 1.00
N PRO A 136 -3.88 14.89 1.80
CA PRO A 136 -4.97 14.27 2.58
C PRO A 136 -6.36 14.39 1.93
N THR A 137 -6.48 14.42 0.61
CA THR A 137 -7.73 14.79 -0.09
C THR A 137 -8.89 13.84 0.23
N LEU A 138 -8.71 12.54 0.04
CA LEU A 138 -9.74 11.53 0.35
C LEU A 138 -9.80 11.23 1.84
N ALA A 139 -8.68 11.23 2.53
CA ALA A 139 -8.58 11.01 3.96
C ALA A 139 -9.43 12.01 4.75
N THR A 140 -9.35 13.31 4.41
CA THR A 140 -10.15 14.35 5.06
C THR A 140 -11.66 14.13 4.85
N LYS A 141 -12.07 13.75 3.63
CA LYS A 141 -13.49 13.48 3.31
C LYS A 141 -14.00 12.24 4.04
N LEU A 142 -13.19 11.16 4.05
CA LEU A 142 -13.52 9.93 4.77
C LEU A 142 -13.64 10.21 6.27
N TYR A 143 -12.70 10.95 6.86
CA TYR A 143 -12.75 11.34 8.26
C TYR A 143 -13.98 12.17 8.62
N TYR A 144 -14.35 13.13 7.76
CA TYR A 144 -15.59 13.89 7.92
C TYR A 144 -16.82 12.98 7.97
N HIS A 145 -16.94 12.05 7.01
CA HIS A 145 -18.07 11.11 6.98
C HIS A 145 -18.03 10.13 8.15
N TYR A 146 -16.86 9.67 8.55
CA TYR A 146 -16.67 8.84 9.75
C TYR A 146 -17.21 9.57 11.00
N LYS A 147 -16.76 10.79 11.26
CA LYS A 147 -17.21 11.58 12.41
C LYS A 147 -18.71 11.86 12.38
N LYS A 148 -19.24 12.25 11.24
CA LYS A 148 -20.68 12.49 11.05
C LYS A 148 -21.51 11.23 11.32
N ASN A 149 -21.11 10.09 10.80
CA ASN A 149 -21.84 8.84 10.99
C ASN A 149 -21.68 8.28 12.40
N GLN A 150 -20.53 8.53 13.06
CA GLN A 150 -20.32 8.23 14.47
C GLN A 150 -21.31 9.00 15.36
N GLN A 151 -21.48 10.31 15.13
CA GLN A 151 -22.44 11.14 15.85
C GLN A 151 -23.89 10.69 15.61
N LEU A 152 -24.20 10.16 14.43
CA LEU A 152 -25.53 9.66 14.08
C LEU A 152 -25.78 8.20 14.54
N GLY A 153 -24.82 7.56 15.23
CA GLY A 153 -24.93 6.16 15.67
C GLY A 153 -25.05 5.15 14.54
N LYS A 154 -24.54 5.47 13.34
CA LYS A 154 -24.64 4.61 12.15
C LYS A 154 -23.46 3.65 11.98
N LEU A 155 -22.37 3.89 12.70
CA LEU A 155 -21.19 3.05 12.62
C LEU A 155 -21.32 1.83 13.56
N PRO A 156 -20.77 0.68 13.18
CA PRO A 156 -20.65 -0.46 14.08
C PRO A 156 -19.86 -0.10 15.34
N GLU A 157 -20.18 -0.77 16.44
CA GLU A 157 -19.44 -0.63 17.69
C GLU A 157 -17.97 -1.02 17.48
N GLY A 158 -17.05 -0.27 18.04
CA GLY A 158 -15.61 -0.51 17.89
C GLY A 158 -15.01 -0.02 16.57
N CYS A 159 -15.80 0.56 15.66
CA CYS A 159 -15.28 1.11 14.40
C CYS A 159 -14.25 2.21 14.67
N LYS A 160 -13.06 2.07 14.08
CA LYS A 160 -11.92 3.00 14.22
C LYS A 160 -11.56 3.59 12.86
N PHE A 161 -11.03 4.80 12.88
CA PHE A 161 -10.42 5.44 11.72
C PHE A 161 -8.90 5.39 11.86
N ASN A 162 -8.23 4.73 10.93
CA ASN A 162 -6.79 4.58 10.96
C ASN A 162 -6.17 5.15 9.67
N ILE A 163 -4.99 5.75 9.81
CA ILE A 163 -4.20 6.26 8.69
C ILE A 163 -2.86 5.52 8.71
N ILE A 164 -2.43 5.06 7.54
CA ILE A 164 -1.08 4.55 7.29
C ILE A 164 -0.45 5.49 6.27
N ASN A 165 0.53 6.26 6.68
CA ASN A 165 1.17 7.28 5.86
C ASN A 165 2.70 7.11 5.90
N PHE A 166 3.28 6.76 4.74
CA PHE A 166 4.72 6.55 4.58
C PHE A 166 5.51 7.84 4.31
N VAL A 167 4.85 8.96 4.13
CA VAL A 167 5.51 10.27 3.88
C VAL A 167 5.57 11.08 5.16
N ASP A 168 4.48 11.10 5.90
CA ASP A 168 4.35 11.85 7.15
C ASP A 168 3.89 10.91 8.26
N VAL A 169 4.86 10.38 9.00
CA VAL A 169 4.63 9.36 10.03
C VAL A 169 3.90 9.90 11.26
N GLU A 170 3.85 11.23 11.46
CA GLU A 170 3.12 11.84 12.58
C GLU A 170 1.62 11.55 12.51
N TYR A 171 1.08 11.41 11.30
CA TYR A 171 -0.33 11.06 11.09
C TYR A 171 -0.56 9.56 10.90
N SER A 172 0.49 8.74 11.03
CA SER A 172 0.40 7.31 10.75
C SER A 172 0.19 6.48 11.99
N LYS A 173 -0.60 5.42 11.87
CA LYS A 173 -0.59 4.30 12.79
C LYS A 173 0.53 3.33 12.42
N ARG A 174 1.05 2.63 13.42
CA ARG A 174 2.00 1.53 13.20
C ARG A 174 1.24 0.25 12.89
N VAL A 175 1.80 -0.52 11.98
CA VAL A 175 1.22 -1.78 11.50
C VAL A 175 2.30 -2.82 11.43
N ASN A 176 2.23 -3.84 12.26
CA ASN A 176 3.11 -4.99 12.12
C ASN A 176 2.34 -6.15 11.47
N PRO A 177 2.59 -6.47 10.18
CA PRO A 177 1.98 -7.61 9.50
C PRO A 177 2.60 -8.95 9.90
N ILE A 178 3.79 -8.93 10.52
CA ILE A 178 4.55 -10.13 10.88
C ILE A 178 4.26 -10.49 12.34
N GLN A 179 3.11 -11.10 12.55
CA GLN A 179 2.67 -11.54 13.88
C GLN A 179 2.15 -12.97 13.83
N GLN A 180 2.34 -13.73 14.91
CA GLN A 180 1.87 -15.11 15.02
C GLN A 180 0.37 -15.28 14.78
N LYS A 181 -0.43 -14.29 15.14
CA LYS A 181 -1.89 -14.30 14.89
C LYS A 181 -2.27 -14.28 13.40
N TYR A 182 -1.38 -13.80 12.53
CA TYR A 182 -1.58 -13.77 11.08
C TYR A 182 -0.85 -14.92 10.40
N ILE A 183 0.35 -15.26 10.88
CA ILE A 183 1.26 -16.23 10.30
C ILE A 183 1.48 -17.34 11.33
N ASN A 184 0.72 -18.41 11.22
CA ASN A 184 0.69 -19.48 12.22
C ASN A 184 1.44 -20.75 11.79
N ASN A 185 1.91 -20.81 10.56
CA ASN A 185 2.66 -21.93 10.01
C ASN A 185 3.65 -21.48 8.93
N LEU A 186 4.53 -22.39 8.52
CA LEU A 186 5.56 -22.11 7.52
C LEU A 186 4.99 -21.78 6.13
N ALA A 187 3.85 -22.37 5.75
CA ALA A 187 3.21 -22.07 4.47
C ALA A 187 2.70 -20.63 4.43
N ALA A 188 2.09 -20.14 5.51
CA ALA A 188 1.66 -18.74 5.63
C ALA A 188 2.85 -17.77 5.66
N ALA A 189 4.00 -18.17 6.22
CA ALA A 189 5.22 -17.38 6.15
C ALA A 189 5.76 -17.29 4.72
N SER A 190 5.71 -18.40 3.96
CA SER A 190 6.11 -18.44 2.55
C SER A 190 5.21 -17.59 1.67
N GLU A 191 3.90 -17.66 1.84
CA GLU A 191 2.92 -16.82 1.13
C GLU A 191 3.14 -15.33 1.42
N THR A 192 3.42 -14.99 2.69
CA THR A 192 3.72 -13.62 3.09
C THR A 192 5.02 -13.11 2.46
N ALA A 193 6.06 -13.93 2.44
CA ALA A 193 7.35 -13.61 1.83
C ALA A 193 7.22 -13.41 0.32
N GLU A 194 6.49 -14.31 -0.36
CA GLU A 194 6.23 -14.23 -1.80
C GLU A 194 5.47 -12.95 -2.15
N THR A 195 4.35 -12.68 -1.50
CA THR A 195 3.53 -11.48 -1.69
C THR A 195 4.34 -10.19 -1.48
N LEU A 196 5.18 -10.17 -0.44
CA LEU A 196 6.04 -9.02 -0.15
C LEU A 196 7.05 -8.80 -1.28
N LEU A 197 7.77 -9.85 -1.68
CA LEU A 197 8.79 -9.74 -2.72
C LEU A 197 8.19 -9.39 -4.09
N GLU A 198 7.07 -9.99 -4.47
CA GLU A 198 6.34 -9.60 -5.69
C GLU A 198 5.93 -8.13 -5.68
N SER A 199 5.45 -7.63 -4.54
CA SER A 199 5.08 -6.22 -4.39
C SER A 199 6.27 -5.28 -4.55
N LEU A 200 7.45 -5.68 -4.08
CA LEU A 200 8.69 -4.92 -4.19
C LEU A 200 9.32 -5.01 -5.59
N GLN A 201 9.02 -6.04 -6.37
CA GLN A 201 9.50 -6.24 -7.75
C GLN A 201 8.71 -5.45 -8.80
N LYS A 202 7.55 -4.90 -8.49
CA LYS A 202 6.69 -4.19 -9.44
C LYS A 202 7.48 -3.17 -10.26
N GLY A 203 7.52 -3.38 -11.57
CA GLY A 203 8.25 -2.57 -12.55
C GLY A 203 9.37 -3.29 -13.31
N LYS A 204 9.77 -4.50 -12.94
CA LYS A 204 10.59 -5.34 -13.80
C LYS A 204 9.71 -6.14 -14.77
N LYS A 205 10.04 -6.10 -16.05
CA LYS A 205 9.36 -6.92 -17.09
C LYS A 205 9.53 -8.40 -16.74
N GLU A 206 8.45 -9.15 -16.82
CA GLU A 206 8.47 -10.61 -16.91
C GLU A 206 9.32 -11.00 -18.15
N GLY A 207 10.48 -11.54 -17.92
CA GLY A 207 11.40 -11.88 -19.02
C GLY A 207 12.74 -12.44 -18.54
N GLY A 208 12.82 -12.90 -17.29
CA GLY A 208 13.99 -13.58 -16.77
C GLY A 208 14.04 -15.04 -17.20
N GLY A 209 15.23 -15.53 -17.61
CA GLY A 209 15.46 -16.94 -17.86
C GLY A 209 15.35 -17.79 -16.59
N GLY A 210 15.45 -19.12 -16.68
CA GLY A 210 15.30 -20.04 -15.55
C GLY A 210 16.22 -19.76 -14.35
N SER A 211 17.36 -19.10 -14.55
CA SER A 211 18.27 -18.65 -13.49
C SER A 211 17.62 -17.56 -12.61
N ASP A 212 16.92 -16.60 -13.19
CA ASP A 212 16.28 -15.52 -12.44
C ASP A 212 15.15 -16.06 -11.54
N GLN A 213 14.40 -17.03 -12.04
CA GLN A 213 13.35 -17.70 -11.28
C GLN A 213 13.94 -18.47 -10.08
N PHE A 214 15.07 -19.15 -10.27
CA PHE A 214 15.77 -19.83 -9.17
C PHE A 214 16.17 -18.86 -8.07
N PHE A 215 16.79 -17.74 -8.40
CA PHE A 215 17.20 -16.74 -7.40
C PHE A 215 16.01 -16.09 -6.70
N GLN A 216 14.93 -15.84 -7.42
CA GLN A 216 13.70 -15.31 -6.81
C GLN A 216 13.08 -16.29 -5.83
N THR A 217 12.90 -17.55 -6.23
CA THR A 217 12.35 -18.59 -5.33
C THR A 217 13.24 -18.78 -4.10
N SER A 218 14.57 -18.75 -4.28
CA SER A 218 15.52 -18.82 -3.18
C SER A 218 15.35 -17.62 -2.23
N ALA A 219 15.21 -16.41 -2.74
CA ALA A 219 14.97 -15.21 -1.93
C ALA A 219 13.66 -15.30 -1.13
N VAL A 220 12.58 -15.83 -1.73
CA VAL A 220 11.32 -16.10 -1.05
C VAL A 220 11.50 -17.08 0.09
N ASN A 221 12.13 -18.23 -0.17
CA ASN A 221 12.36 -19.27 0.84
C ASN A 221 13.20 -18.75 2.01
N PHE A 222 14.22 -17.95 1.72
CA PHE A 222 15.06 -17.38 2.76
C PHE A 222 14.34 -16.36 3.62
N LEU A 223 13.55 -15.47 3.00
CA LEU A 223 12.73 -14.53 3.73
C LEU A 223 11.64 -15.23 4.57
N ALA A 224 11.02 -16.28 4.03
CA ALA A 224 10.06 -17.11 4.74
C ALA A 224 10.69 -17.77 5.98
N ALA A 225 11.91 -18.28 5.84
CA ALA A 225 12.68 -18.84 6.95
C ALA A 225 12.92 -17.80 8.04
N CYS A 226 13.34 -16.58 7.67
CA CYS A 226 13.55 -15.49 8.63
C CYS A 226 12.23 -15.07 9.31
N ILE A 227 11.15 -14.88 8.54
CA ILE A 227 9.83 -14.53 9.09
C ILE A 227 9.38 -15.58 10.10
N TYR A 228 9.41 -16.84 9.71
CA TYR A 228 8.94 -17.94 10.55
C TYR A 228 9.78 -18.10 11.81
N PHE A 229 11.10 -18.02 11.69
CA PHE A 229 12.02 -18.04 12.83
C PHE A 229 11.69 -16.95 13.84
N PHE A 230 11.58 -15.68 13.40
CA PHE A 230 11.38 -14.59 14.34
C PHE A 230 9.97 -14.54 14.95
N ILE A 231 8.95 -15.05 14.26
CA ILE A 231 7.61 -15.22 14.83
C ILE A 231 7.62 -16.25 15.96
N ASN A 232 8.41 -17.31 15.81
CA ASN A 232 8.49 -18.37 16.79
C ASN A 232 9.61 -18.16 17.81
N TYR A 233 10.46 -17.15 17.63
CA TYR A 233 11.53 -16.84 18.55
C TYR A 233 10.98 -16.52 19.94
N GLY A 234 11.51 -17.19 20.95
CA GLY A 234 11.05 -17.04 22.35
C GLY A 234 9.80 -17.87 22.69
N LYS A 235 9.49 -18.93 21.92
CA LYS A 235 8.45 -19.91 22.33
C LYS A 235 8.76 -20.56 23.68
N GLU A 236 10.04 -20.75 23.97
CA GLU A 236 10.47 -21.22 25.27
C GLU A 236 10.49 -20.04 26.26
N PRO A 237 9.97 -20.22 27.48
CA PRO A 237 9.92 -19.14 28.45
C PRO A 237 11.32 -18.81 28.97
N TYR A 238 11.60 -17.52 29.07
CA TYR A 238 12.85 -16.99 29.66
C TYR A 238 12.54 -16.11 30.85
N ASP A 239 13.49 -16.05 31.79
CA ASP A 239 13.47 -15.10 32.90
C ASP A 239 13.90 -13.69 32.47
N LYS A 240 13.90 -12.76 33.41
CA LYS A 240 14.31 -11.35 33.17
C LYS A 240 15.80 -11.23 32.78
N ASP A 241 16.60 -12.23 33.12
CA ASP A 241 18.04 -12.26 32.87
C ASP A 241 18.36 -13.02 31.58
N GLY A 242 17.35 -13.51 30.85
CA GLY A 242 17.52 -14.24 29.61
C GLY A 242 17.88 -15.71 29.79
N LYS A 243 17.69 -16.29 30.98
CA LYS A 243 17.87 -17.72 31.22
C LYS A 243 16.58 -18.45 30.83
N MET A 244 16.72 -19.56 30.13
CA MET A 244 15.61 -20.40 29.75
C MET A 244 14.94 -21.01 30.99
N LEU A 245 13.60 -20.94 31.03
CA LEU A 245 12.77 -21.50 32.07
C LEU A 245 12.15 -22.83 31.60
N ILE A 246 11.71 -23.65 32.55
CA ILE A 246 11.12 -24.95 32.26
C ILE A 246 9.61 -24.79 32.28
N ALA A 247 8.95 -24.92 31.12
CA ALA A 247 7.49 -24.91 31.04
C ALA A 247 6.93 -26.28 31.44
N GLU A 248 6.00 -26.26 32.39
CA GLU A 248 5.27 -27.47 32.75
C GLU A 248 4.36 -27.91 31.60
N LYS A 249 4.50 -29.19 31.18
CA LYS A 249 3.65 -29.79 30.16
C LYS A 249 2.94 -31.01 30.74
N VAL A 250 1.64 -31.10 30.56
CA VAL A 250 0.80 -32.22 30.99
C VAL A 250 0.25 -32.93 29.77
N LEU A 251 0.25 -34.26 29.82
CA LEU A 251 -0.33 -35.09 28.76
C LEU A 251 -1.86 -34.92 28.73
N ASP A 252 -2.40 -34.43 27.63
CA ASP A 252 -3.84 -34.37 27.39
C ASP A 252 -4.36 -35.76 27.10
N PRO A 253 -5.22 -36.37 27.97
CA PRO A 253 -5.71 -37.74 27.80
C PRO A 253 -6.52 -37.95 26.54
N LYS A 254 -7.09 -36.87 25.97
CA LYS A 254 -7.94 -36.94 24.77
C LYS A 254 -7.15 -36.90 23.47
N THR A 255 -6.10 -36.12 23.44
CA THR A 255 -5.29 -35.90 22.22
C THR A 255 -3.96 -36.65 22.26
N MET A 256 -3.57 -37.22 23.40
CA MET A 256 -2.27 -37.84 23.66
C MET A 256 -1.07 -36.91 23.35
N GLN A 257 -1.29 -35.62 23.41
CA GLN A 257 -0.25 -34.59 23.19
C GLN A 257 0.09 -33.88 24.49
N MET A 258 1.35 -33.49 24.63
CA MET A 258 1.82 -32.67 25.75
C MET A 258 1.32 -31.23 25.57
N LYS A 259 0.46 -30.77 26.49
CA LYS A 259 -0.03 -29.38 26.52
C LYS A 259 0.62 -28.60 27.65
N PRO A 260 1.04 -27.34 27.41
CA PRO A 260 1.54 -26.49 28.48
C PRO A 260 0.42 -26.15 29.46
N THR A 261 0.71 -26.23 30.75
CA THR A 261 -0.21 -25.85 31.84
C THR A 261 -0.26 -24.34 32.05
N GLY A 262 0.70 -23.61 31.47
CA GLY A 262 0.92 -22.19 31.71
C GLY A 262 1.85 -21.89 32.89
N LYS A 263 2.23 -22.91 33.67
CA LYS A 263 3.19 -22.75 34.76
C LYS A 263 4.62 -22.90 34.25
N VAL A 264 5.49 -22.09 34.79
CA VAL A 264 6.90 -22.04 34.40
C VAL A 264 7.78 -22.04 35.64
N PHE A 265 8.85 -22.82 35.60
CA PHE A 265 9.75 -23.02 36.72
C PHE A 265 11.17 -22.62 36.35
N ASN A 266 11.90 -22.06 37.29
CA ASN A 266 13.34 -21.83 37.14
C ASN A 266 14.11 -23.14 37.34
N HIS A 267 15.41 -23.13 37.12
CA HIS A 267 16.26 -24.31 37.32
C HIS A 267 16.34 -24.77 38.79
N ALA A 268 15.91 -23.95 39.72
CA ALA A 268 15.80 -24.32 41.13
C ALA A 268 14.46 -24.97 41.48
N GLY A 269 13.53 -25.11 40.51
CA GLY A 269 12.19 -25.69 40.73
C GLY A 269 11.18 -24.73 41.31
N GLU A 270 11.46 -23.45 41.37
CA GLU A 270 10.51 -22.42 41.86
C GLU A 270 9.62 -21.93 40.72
N GLU A 271 8.31 -21.81 40.96
CA GLU A 271 7.37 -21.22 40.02
C GLU A 271 7.67 -19.72 39.86
N VAL A 272 7.91 -19.27 38.61
CA VAL A 272 8.27 -17.89 38.31
C VAL A 272 7.39 -17.37 37.17
N GLU A 273 7.12 -16.06 37.19
CA GLU A 273 6.47 -15.43 36.07
C GLU A 273 7.44 -15.30 34.89
N PRO A 274 7.13 -15.92 33.74
CA PRO A 274 8.01 -15.84 32.58
C PRO A 274 7.98 -14.43 31.96
N ALA A 275 9.16 -13.91 31.67
CA ALA A 275 9.27 -12.78 30.74
C ALA A 275 9.16 -13.34 29.32
N TYR A 276 7.95 -13.50 28.78
CA TYR A 276 7.76 -14.02 27.42
C TYR A 276 8.38 -13.07 26.41
N TRP A 277 9.30 -13.59 25.65
CA TRP A 277 9.92 -12.86 24.52
C TRP A 277 9.34 -13.30 23.17
N LEU A 278 8.25 -14.05 23.17
CA LEU A 278 7.62 -14.54 21.96
C LEU A 278 7.32 -13.40 21.00
N GLY A 279 7.87 -13.48 19.83
CA GLY A 279 7.72 -12.46 18.80
C GLY A 279 8.42 -11.14 19.10
N LYS A 280 9.37 -11.08 20.05
CA LYS A 280 10.10 -9.85 20.39
C LYS A 280 10.75 -9.19 19.19
N TYR A 281 11.21 -9.97 18.24
CA TYR A 281 11.90 -9.52 17.02
C TYR A 281 11.09 -9.80 15.75
N SER A 282 9.81 -10.14 15.89
CA SER A 282 8.94 -10.42 14.75
C SER A 282 8.35 -9.14 14.16
N ASP A 283 9.20 -8.33 13.58
CA ASP A 283 8.81 -7.17 12.78
C ASP A 283 9.80 -6.97 11.61
N MET A 284 9.40 -6.18 10.64
CA MET A 284 10.22 -5.96 9.46
C MET A 284 11.57 -5.28 9.77
N PRO A 285 11.66 -4.25 10.61
CA PRO A 285 12.93 -3.64 10.97
C PRO A 285 13.97 -4.62 11.53
N HIS A 286 13.57 -5.53 12.42
CA HIS A 286 14.48 -6.53 12.98
C HIS A 286 14.92 -7.55 11.93
N ILE A 287 14.00 -8.01 11.07
CA ILE A 287 14.34 -8.92 9.97
C ILE A 287 15.33 -8.25 9.00
N LEU A 288 15.10 -7.00 8.62
CA LEU A 288 16.02 -6.26 7.74
C LEU A 288 17.39 -6.07 8.37
N SER A 289 17.44 -5.78 9.65
CA SER A 289 18.72 -5.68 10.39
C SER A 289 19.45 -7.01 10.42
N PHE A 290 18.74 -8.10 10.70
CA PHE A 290 19.29 -9.45 10.68
C PHE A 290 19.82 -9.86 9.31
N LEU A 291 19.14 -9.52 8.23
CA LEU A 291 19.59 -9.80 6.87
C LEU A 291 20.90 -9.08 6.50
N ASN A 292 21.30 -8.05 7.23
CA ASN A 292 22.58 -7.35 7.02
C ASN A 292 23.77 -7.97 7.78
N GLU A 293 23.50 -8.94 8.65
CA GLU A 293 24.56 -9.67 9.36
C GLU A 293 25.39 -10.56 8.43
N SER A 294 26.51 -11.09 8.95
CA SER A 294 27.34 -12.05 8.21
C SER A 294 26.58 -13.36 7.94
N TYR A 295 26.82 -14.00 6.80
CA TYR A 295 26.17 -15.27 6.48
C TYR A 295 26.38 -16.32 7.56
N GLN A 296 27.57 -16.38 8.15
CA GLN A 296 27.84 -17.31 9.23
C GLN A 296 26.96 -17.05 10.45
N THR A 297 26.79 -15.79 10.84
CA THR A 297 25.90 -15.40 11.95
C THR A 297 24.45 -15.77 11.63
N ILE A 298 23.98 -15.43 10.43
CA ILE A 298 22.60 -15.71 9.99
C ILE A 298 22.30 -17.21 10.05
N PHE A 299 23.17 -18.05 9.48
CA PHE A 299 22.93 -19.50 9.47
C PHE A 299 23.05 -20.11 10.86
N ASN A 300 24.03 -19.72 11.67
CA ASN A 300 24.14 -20.20 13.04
C ASN A 300 22.88 -19.93 13.87
N VAL A 301 22.21 -18.80 13.62
CA VAL A 301 20.97 -18.45 14.31
C VAL A 301 19.79 -19.26 13.76
N LEU A 302 19.60 -19.29 12.44
CA LEU A 302 18.44 -19.97 11.83
C LEU A 302 18.50 -21.49 12.00
N GLU A 303 19.69 -22.10 12.05
CA GLU A 303 19.87 -23.56 12.28
C GLU A 303 19.45 -24.02 13.67
N THR A 304 19.24 -23.09 14.60
CA THR A 304 18.71 -23.45 15.94
C THR A 304 17.24 -23.89 15.91
N ASP A 305 16.51 -23.60 14.83
CA ASP A 305 15.13 -24.02 14.62
C ASP A 305 15.03 -25.13 13.57
N ASN A 306 14.66 -26.32 14.03
CA ASN A 306 14.54 -27.51 13.17
C ASN A 306 13.42 -27.39 12.11
N GLU A 307 12.42 -26.56 12.33
CA GLU A 307 11.33 -26.37 11.36
C GLU A 307 11.79 -25.49 10.17
N VAL A 308 12.76 -24.62 10.40
CA VAL A 308 13.34 -23.75 9.37
C VAL A 308 14.47 -24.42 8.59
N ALA A 309 15.18 -25.35 9.22
CA ALA A 309 16.35 -26.02 8.65
C ALA A 309 16.15 -26.58 7.22
N PRO A 310 15.03 -27.19 6.85
CA PRO A 310 14.79 -27.68 5.48
C PRO A 310 14.84 -26.60 4.40
N LEU A 311 14.45 -25.37 4.72
CA LEU A 311 14.52 -24.25 3.77
C LEU A 311 15.95 -23.75 3.53
N LEU A 312 16.86 -24.05 4.44
CA LEU A 312 18.25 -23.56 4.41
C LEU A 312 19.19 -24.45 3.62
N GLY A 313 18.80 -25.66 3.24
CA GLY A 313 19.64 -26.66 2.59
C GLY A 313 20.48 -26.15 1.40
N PRO A 314 19.87 -25.49 0.40
CA PRO A 314 20.59 -24.93 -0.75
C PRO A 314 21.64 -23.89 -0.35
N PHE A 315 21.35 -23.05 0.63
CA PHE A 315 22.22 -21.98 1.11
C PHE A 315 23.38 -22.53 1.91
N GLN A 316 23.14 -23.51 2.80
CA GLN A 316 24.17 -24.20 3.56
C GLN A 316 25.14 -24.94 2.65
N THR A 317 24.63 -25.56 1.59
CA THR A 317 25.44 -26.24 0.59
C THR A 317 26.34 -25.24 -0.12
N ALA A 318 25.82 -24.10 -0.55
CA ALA A 318 26.63 -23.05 -1.17
C ALA A 318 27.73 -22.52 -0.21
N LEU A 319 27.37 -22.30 1.05
CA LEU A 319 28.32 -21.83 2.07
C LEU A 319 29.42 -22.86 2.33
N LYS A 320 29.09 -24.14 2.52
CA LYS A 320 30.07 -25.26 2.74
C LYS A 320 31.00 -25.42 1.56
N ASN A 321 30.47 -25.26 0.34
CA ASN A 321 31.27 -25.37 -0.89
C ASN A 321 32.03 -24.07 -1.23
N LYS A 322 31.94 -23.04 -0.38
CA LYS A 322 32.54 -21.71 -0.61
C LYS A 322 32.10 -21.06 -1.92
N ALA A 323 30.89 -21.40 -2.41
CA ALA A 323 30.28 -20.85 -3.60
C ALA A 323 29.62 -19.48 -3.29
N MET A 324 30.46 -18.50 -2.94
CA MET A 324 30.00 -17.20 -2.45
C MET A 324 29.20 -16.42 -3.49
N GLU A 325 29.55 -16.53 -4.78
CA GLU A 325 28.80 -15.88 -5.86
C GLU A 325 27.36 -16.42 -5.97
N GLN A 326 27.18 -17.73 -5.81
CA GLN A 326 25.86 -18.34 -5.79
C GLN A 326 25.07 -17.91 -4.55
N LEU A 327 25.71 -17.86 -3.39
CA LEU A 327 25.10 -17.43 -2.15
C LEU A 327 24.68 -15.97 -2.22
N GLU A 328 25.53 -15.09 -2.75
CA GLU A 328 25.19 -13.69 -3.04
C GLU A 328 24.07 -13.56 -4.06
N GLY A 329 24.03 -14.39 -5.09
CA GLY A 329 22.90 -14.42 -6.04
C GLY A 329 21.58 -14.70 -5.35
N MET A 330 21.53 -15.65 -4.42
CA MET A 330 20.32 -16.03 -3.69
C MET A 330 19.90 -14.99 -2.63
N ILE A 331 20.83 -14.59 -1.74
CA ILE A 331 20.52 -13.68 -0.62
C ILE A 331 20.65 -12.21 -1.02
N GLY A 332 21.61 -11.88 -1.89
CA GLY A 332 21.79 -10.53 -2.41
C GLY A 332 20.57 -10.03 -3.19
N THR A 333 19.90 -10.92 -3.93
CA THR A 333 18.63 -10.60 -4.56
C THR A 333 17.59 -10.13 -3.53
N LEU A 334 17.45 -10.83 -2.42
CA LEU A 334 16.57 -10.44 -1.32
C LEU A 334 16.95 -9.07 -0.74
N ARG A 335 18.25 -8.85 -0.46
CA ARG A 335 18.75 -7.57 0.07
C ARG A 335 18.45 -6.40 -0.87
N VAL A 336 18.59 -6.58 -2.18
CA VAL A 336 18.26 -5.55 -3.18
C VAL A 336 16.78 -5.19 -3.14
N TYR A 337 15.88 -6.15 -3.07
CA TYR A 337 14.44 -5.86 -3.01
C TYR A 337 14.04 -5.23 -1.69
N THR A 338 14.51 -5.77 -0.58
CA THR A 338 14.15 -5.28 0.76
C THR A 338 14.80 -3.95 1.11
N SER A 339 15.87 -3.52 0.41
CA SER A 339 16.50 -2.21 0.61
C SER A 339 15.52 -1.04 0.44
N ARG A 340 14.46 -1.22 -0.35
CA ARG A 340 13.39 -0.23 -0.50
C ARG A 340 12.59 0.01 0.77
N LEU A 341 12.60 -0.92 1.70
CA LEU A 341 11.95 -0.82 3.01
C LEU A 341 12.90 -0.28 4.09
N ALA A 342 14.19 -0.11 3.78
CA ALA A 342 15.19 0.38 4.72
C ALA A 342 15.16 1.91 4.86
N THR A 343 13.98 2.49 5.08
CA THR A 343 13.77 3.91 5.34
C THR A 343 13.32 4.12 6.79
N LYS A 344 13.58 5.32 7.33
CA LYS A 344 13.18 5.68 8.70
C LYS A 344 11.66 5.54 8.87
N GLU A 345 10.90 5.97 7.87
CA GLU A 345 9.45 5.94 7.84
C GLU A 345 8.93 4.49 7.85
N SER A 346 9.50 3.62 7.00
CA SER A 346 9.14 2.20 6.97
C SER A 346 9.50 1.51 8.29
N TYR A 347 10.65 1.82 8.86
CA TYR A 347 11.05 1.27 10.16
C TYR A 347 10.09 1.69 11.27
N TRP A 348 9.68 2.95 11.28
CA TRP A 348 8.73 3.44 12.27
C TRP A 348 7.35 2.80 12.11
N ILE A 349 6.84 2.67 10.86
CA ILE A 349 5.50 2.13 10.59
C ILE A 349 5.42 0.63 10.89
N PHE A 350 6.45 -0.14 10.48
CA PHE A 350 6.43 -1.60 10.59
C PHE A 350 7.01 -2.14 11.90
N HIS A 351 7.39 -1.27 12.82
CA HIS A 351 7.89 -1.69 14.13
C HIS A 351 6.73 -2.22 15.00
N LYS A 352 7.01 -3.27 15.79
CA LYS A 352 6.01 -3.94 16.64
C LYS A 352 5.48 -3.07 17.78
N ASP A 353 6.32 -2.18 18.33
CA ASP A 353 5.96 -1.31 19.45
C ASP A 353 5.20 -0.09 18.91
N GLY A 354 3.90 -0.11 18.96
CA GLY A 354 3.08 0.97 18.44
C GLY A 354 1.60 0.75 18.69
N ASP A 355 0.80 1.59 18.07
CA ASP A 355 -0.65 1.51 18.17
C ASP A 355 -1.17 0.16 17.69
N ASP A 356 -2.11 -0.39 18.43
CA ASP A 356 -2.80 -1.62 18.06
C ASP A 356 -3.67 -1.37 16.83
N PHE A 357 -3.10 -1.65 15.66
CA PHE A 357 -3.85 -1.78 14.44
C PHE A 357 -3.94 -3.26 14.07
N ASP A 358 -5.12 -3.84 14.27
CA ASP A 358 -5.36 -5.24 13.94
C ASP A 358 -5.94 -5.37 12.54
N LEU A 359 -5.16 -5.94 11.62
CA LEU A 359 -5.56 -6.16 10.23
C LEU A 359 -6.74 -7.14 10.07
N LYS A 360 -7.02 -7.99 11.08
CA LYS A 360 -8.14 -8.95 11.04
C LYS A 360 -9.45 -8.41 11.61
N VAL A 361 -9.37 -7.45 12.51
CA VAL A 361 -10.53 -6.97 13.31
C VAL A 361 -10.92 -5.54 12.96
N SER A 362 -10.14 -4.86 12.14
CA SER A 362 -10.41 -3.46 11.75
C SER A 362 -11.41 -3.33 10.60
#